data_e18f75ed6652b28b07ed3271a51afb5f
#
_entry.id   e18f75ed6652b28b07ed3271a51afb5f
#
_cell.length_a   1.000
_cell.length_b   1.000
_cell.length_c   1.000
_cell.angle_alpha   90.00
_cell.angle_beta   90.00
_cell.angle_gamma   90.00
#
_symmetry.space_group_name_H-M   'P 1'
#
loop_
_entity.id
_entity.type
_entity.pdbx_description
1 polymer ?
#
loop_
_entity_poly.entity_id
_entity_poly.type
_entity_poly.pdbx_seq_one_letter_code
_entity_poly.pdbx_strand_id
1 'polypeptide(L)'
;MPIFTITFCAIILVIYLLDNFIVIPKTETVTLKEKLWAGHNKGYINHALHLSEKKIKKGQVWRLVSSSLLHIGTWHIISNITATLIVGYAVESQLGAVKTALCFIGSAFISGLWMAFVYKLHEGEGASTGIYGLIAVFVMLAVKSGTVFFSPVPTAALIVLAVYTVGGMLVGKATAWEHISGFAGGLLMGFIFI
;
A
#
# COMPACT_ATOMS: atom_id res chain seq x y z
N MET A 1 -7.99 -19.04 -7.30
CA MET A 1 -7.57 -18.42 -6.01
C MET A 1 -6.79 -17.16 -6.30
N PRO A 2 -6.96 -16.07 -5.56
CA PRO A 2 -6.22 -14.82 -5.73
C PRO A 2 -4.80 -14.98 -5.16
N ILE A 3 -3.89 -15.46 -5.99
CA ILE A 3 -2.52 -15.83 -5.59
C ILE A 3 -1.71 -14.62 -5.15
N PHE A 4 -1.69 -13.54 -5.97
CA PHE A 4 -0.98 -12.31 -5.62
C PHE A 4 -1.52 -11.72 -4.32
N THR A 5 -2.84 -11.54 -4.24
CA THR A 5 -3.51 -10.90 -3.10
C THR A 5 -3.18 -11.61 -1.78
N ILE A 6 -3.34 -12.94 -1.73
CA ILE A 6 -3.09 -13.72 -0.52
C ILE A 6 -1.59 -13.72 -0.19
N THR A 7 -0.74 -13.95 -1.18
CA THR A 7 0.72 -13.99 -0.97
C THR A 7 1.25 -12.66 -0.48
N PHE A 8 0.80 -11.55 -1.06
CA PHE A 8 1.19 -10.22 -0.65
C PHE A 8 0.76 -9.91 0.79
N CYS A 9 -0.50 -10.22 1.16
CA CYS A 9 -0.99 -10.05 2.54
C CYS A 9 -0.17 -10.88 3.54
N ALA A 10 0.19 -12.13 3.19
CA ALA A 10 1.03 -12.96 4.04
C ALA A 10 2.43 -12.37 4.20
N ILE A 11 3.05 -11.89 3.13
CA ILE A 11 4.39 -11.27 3.15
C ILE A 11 4.41 -10.04 4.08
N ILE A 12 3.47 -9.10 3.90
CA ILE A 12 3.45 -7.89 4.74
C ILE A 12 3.17 -8.20 6.20
N LEU A 13 2.33 -9.20 6.50
CA LEU A 13 2.08 -9.65 7.85
C LEU A 13 3.34 -10.24 8.50
N VAL A 14 4.05 -11.11 7.79
CA VAL A 14 5.30 -11.72 8.28
C VAL A 14 6.36 -10.64 8.52
N ILE A 15 6.55 -9.72 7.56
CA ILE A 15 7.49 -8.61 7.72
C ILE A 15 7.12 -7.74 8.93
N TYR A 16 5.84 -7.42 9.10
CA TYR A 16 5.36 -6.66 10.24
C TYR A 16 5.66 -7.35 11.57
N LEU A 17 5.40 -8.65 11.70
CA LEU A 17 5.67 -9.42 12.90
C LEU A 17 7.18 -9.49 13.18
N LEU A 18 7.99 -9.74 12.16
CA LEU A 18 9.45 -9.79 12.31
C LEU A 18 10.00 -8.43 12.77
N ASP A 19 9.63 -7.34 12.10
CA ASP A 19 10.20 -6.01 12.36
C ASP A 19 9.74 -5.41 13.69
N ASN A 20 8.52 -5.71 14.13
CA ASN A 20 7.96 -5.11 15.35
C ASN A 20 8.16 -5.97 16.62
N PHE A 21 8.36 -7.29 16.50
CA PHE A 21 8.37 -8.18 17.64
C PHE A 21 9.64 -9.03 17.78
N ILE A 22 10.38 -9.26 16.71
CA ILE A 22 11.50 -10.21 16.69
C ILE A 22 12.84 -9.50 16.43
N VAL A 23 12.92 -8.70 15.36
CA VAL A 23 14.18 -8.09 14.88
C VAL A 23 14.28 -6.63 15.37
N ILE A 24 14.26 -6.45 16.70
CA ILE A 24 14.30 -5.13 17.34
C ILE A 24 15.72 -4.83 17.84
N PRO A 25 16.22 -3.58 17.65
CA PRO A 25 17.48 -3.17 18.26
C PRO A 25 17.42 -3.28 19.79
N LYS A 26 18.45 -3.88 20.41
CA LYS A 26 18.54 -4.08 21.86
C LYS A 26 18.52 -2.79 22.68
N THR A 27 18.74 -1.65 22.04
CA THR A 27 18.81 -0.32 22.67
C THR A 27 17.46 0.36 22.81
N GLU A 28 16.38 -0.22 22.26
CA GLU A 28 15.06 0.40 22.31
C GLU A 28 14.12 -0.35 23.26
N THR A 29 13.80 0.27 24.39
CA THR A 29 12.73 -0.17 25.30
C THR A 29 11.40 0.37 24.81
N VAL A 30 10.76 -0.34 23.87
CA VAL A 30 9.44 0.02 23.35
C VAL A 30 8.38 -0.80 24.09
N THR A 31 7.42 -0.13 24.71
CA THR A 31 6.32 -0.79 25.41
C THR A 31 5.40 -1.52 24.43
N LEU A 32 4.71 -2.57 24.89
CA LEU A 32 3.73 -3.28 24.06
C LEU A 32 2.64 -2.34 23.52
N LYS A 33 2.22 -1.35 24.31
CA LYS A 33 1.25 -0.34 23.91
C LYS A 33 1.74 0.51 22.74
N GLU A 34 2.99 0.93 22.76
CA GLU A 34 3.61 1.69 21.65
C GLU A 34 3.72 0.83 20.40
N LYS A 35 4.10 -0.45 20.52
CA LYS A 35 4.14 -1.38 19.38
C LYS A 35 2.78 -1.59 18.71
N LEU A 36 1.72 -1.74 19.50
CA LEU A 36 0.39 -2.00 19.00
C LEU A 36 -0.31 -0.74 18.48
N TRP A 37 -0.08 0.41 19.10
CA TRP A 37 -0.90 1.59 18.93
C TRP A 37 -0.25 2.72 18.14
N ALA A 38 1.02 3.01 18.42
CA ALA A 38 1.72 4.16 17.84
C ALA A 38 2.74 3.79 16.75
N GLY A 39 2.96 2.49 16.53
CA GLY A 39 3.87 2.01 15.51
C GLY A 39 5.29 2.54 15.66
N HIS A 40 6.07 1.93 16.51
CA HIS A 40 7.50 2.21 16.58
C HIS A 40 8.24 1.33 15.57
N ASN A 41 8.33 1.81 14.35
CA ASN A 41 9.11 1.16 13.32
C ASN A 41 10.56 1.65 13.33
N LYS A 42 11.32 1.21 14.31
CA LYS A 42 12.76 1.39 14.32
C LYS A 42 13.51 0.06 14.18
N GLY A 43 12.82 -0.96 13.66
CA GLY A 43 13.41 -2.26 13.35
C GLY A 43 14.44 -2.17 12.24
N TYR A 44 15.35 -3.14 12.19
CA TYR A 44 16.38 -3.21 11.14
C TYR A 44 15.78 -3.35 9.73
N ILE A 45 14.63 -4.05 9.61
CA ILE A 45 13.96 -4.24 8.32
C ILE A 45 13.39 -2.90 7.84
N ASN A 46 12.77 -2.13 8.74
CA ASN A 46 12.30 -0.80 8.41
C ASN A 46 13.44 0.09 7.91
N HIS A 47 14.55 0.16 8.64
CA HIS A 47 15.72 0.94 8.23
C HIS A 47 16.27 0.54 6.86
N ALA A 48 16.17 -0.73 6.49
CA ALA A 48 16.64 -1.21 5.19
C ALA A 48 15.68 -0.87 4.04
N LEU A 49 14.35 -0.81 4.28
CA LEU A 49 13.34 -0.83 3.24
C LEU A 49 12.47 0.43 3.12
N HIS A 50 12.35 1.30 4.18
CA HIS A 50 11.49 2.49 4.14
C HIS A 50 11.86 3.46 3.02
N LEU A 51 10.87 4.18 2.50
CA LEU A 51 11.11 5.27 1.56
C LEU A 51 12.02 6.31 2.22
N SER A 52 13.07 6.73 1.54
CA SER A 52 13.96 7.79 2.03
C SER A 52 14.58 8.53 0.85
N GLU A 53 14.16 9.78 0.65
CA GLU A 53 14.70 10.65 -0.41
C GLU A 53 16.23 10.64 -0.43
N LYS A 54 16.84 10.83 0.74
CA LYS A 54 18.30 10.90 0.91
C LYS A 54 19.01 9.60 0.47
N LYS A 55 18.43 8.44 0.79
CA LYS A 55 19.00 7.13 0.45
C LYS A 55 18.75 6.79 -1.04
N ILE A 56 17.59 7.15 -1.57
CA ILE A 56 17.24 6.98 -2.99
C ILE A 56 18.22 7.78 -3.86
N LYS A 57 18.53 9.02 -3.52
CA LYS A 57 19.54 9.84 -4.20
C LYS A 57 20.95 9.25 -4.16
N LYS A 58 21.24 8.36 -3.21
CA LYS A 58 22.48 7.58 -3.12
C LYS A 58 22.42 6.23 -3.85
N GLY A 59 21.40 6.00 -4.69
CA GLY A 59 21.27 4.79 -5.51
C GLY A 59 20.42 3.68 -4.90
N GLN A 60 19.83 3.85 -3.73
CA GLN A 60 18.98 2.83 -3.11
C GLN A 60 17.54 2.88 -3.67
N VAL A 61 17.41 2.69 -4.99
CA VAL A 61 16.16 2.87 -5.73
C VAL A 61 15.06 1.83 -5.39
N TRP A 62 15.44 0.67 -4.84
CA TRP A 62 14.48 -0.34 -4.39
C TRP A 62 13.50 0.20 -3.37
N ARG A 63 13.88 1.25 -2.60
CA ARG A 63 13.05 1.90 -1.59
C ARG A 63 11.78 2.53 -2.13
N LEU A 64 11.74 2.82 -3.44
CA LEU A 64 10.54 3.31 -4.12
C LEU A 64 9.38 2.31 -4.08
N VAL A 65 9.69 1.01 -3.95
CA VAL A 65 8.71 -0.07 -3.90
C VAL A 65 8.74 -0.81 -2.56
N SER A 66 9.94 -1.07 -2.00
CA SER A 66 10.06 -1.87 -0.79
C SER A 66 9.41 -1.24 0.44
N SER A 67 9.24 0.08 0.46
CA SER A 67 8.48 0.79 1.48
C SER A 67 7.03 0.33 1.61
N SER A 68 6.45 -0.20 0.53
CA SER A 68 5.09 -0.75 0.53
C SER A 68 4.95 -2.07 1.29
N LEU A 69 6.06 -2.70 1.69
CA LEU A 69 6.06 -3.90 2.51
C LEU A 69 6.01 -3.60 4.02
N LEU A 70 6.21 -2.35 4.41
CA LEU A 70 6.35 -1.94 5.80
C LEU A 70 5.06 -1.30 6.33
N HIS A 71 4.83 -1.46 7.63
CA HIS A 71 3.63 -0.90 8.28
C HIS A 71 3.93 -0.41 9.70
N ILE A 72 3.48 0.80 10.00
CA ILE A 72 3.54 1.41 11.33
C ILE A 72 2.26 1.09 12.10
N GLY A 73 2.37 0.27 13.14
CA GLY A 73 1.26 -0.05 14.04
C GLY A 73 0.22 -1.01 13.47
N THR A 74 -0.50 -1.62 14.40
CA THR A 74 -1.43 -2.72 14.13
C THR A 74 -2.63 -2.28 13.28
N TRP A 75 -3.18 -1.10 13.54
CA TRP A 75 -4.32 -0.61 12.75
C TRP A 75 -3.95 -0.31 11.31
N HIS A 76 -2.74 0.18 11.07
CA HIS A 76 -2.26 0.45 9.72
C HIS A 76 -2.15 -0.84 8.91
N ILE A 77 -1.54 -1.91 9.47
CA ILE A 77 -1.45 -3.18 8.75
C ILE A 77 -2.81 -3.87 8.60
N ILE A 78 -3.69 -3.86 9.61
CA ILE A 78 -5.02 -4.45 9.51
C ILE A 78 -5.82 -3.78 8.39
N SER A 79 -5.84 -2.45 8.35
CA SER A 79 -6.56 -1.71 7.30
C SER A 79 -6.01 -1.98 5.91
N ASN A 80 -4.69 -2.05 5.75
CA ASN A 80 -4.07 -2.36 4.46
C ASN A 80 -4.31 -3.81 4.02
N ILE A 81 -4.23 -4.80 4.93
CA ILE A 81 -4.57 -6.19 4.62
C ILE A 81 -6.05 -6.28 4.19
N THR A 82 -6.95 -5.68 4.95
CA THR A 82 -8.39 -5.70 4.62
C THR A 82 -8.65 -5.07 3.26
N ALA A 83 -8.11 -3.89 2.98
CA ALA A 83 -8.26 -3.22 1.70
C ALA A 83 -7.64 -4.05 0.56
N THR A 84 -6.46 -4.63 0.77
CA THR A 84 -5.81 -5.50 -0.23
C THR A 84 -6.65 -6.73 -0.52
N LEU A 85 -7.19 -7.40 0.50
CA LEU A 85 -8.05 -8.59 0.30
C LEU A 85 -9.28 -8.26 -0.53
N ILE A 86 -9.91 -7.11 -0.30
CA ILE A 86 -11.12 -6.70 -1.02
C ILE A 86 -10.79 -6.27 -2.45
N VAL A 87 -9.91 -5.28 -2.60
CA VAL A 87 -9.61 -4.67 -3.91
C VAL A 87 -8.72 -5.56 -4.75
N GLY A 88 -7.69 -6.13 -4.13
CA GLY A 88 -6.77 -7.05 -4.80
C GLY A 88 -7.52 -8.26 -5.35
N TYR A 89 -8.42 -8.86 -4.56
CA TYR A 89 -9.27 -9.94 -5.05
C TYR A 89 -10.12 -9.50 -6.26
N ALA A 90 -10.77 -8.36 -6.17
CA ALA A 90 -11.64 -7.86 -7.24
C ALA A 90 -10.86 -7.60 -8.54
N VAL A 91 -9.66 -7.02 -8.46
CA VAL A 91 -8.80 -6.77 -9.63
C VAL A 91 -8.20 -8.07 -10.14
N GLU A 92 -7.66 -8.91 -9.25
CA GLU A 92 -7.00 -10.16 -9.62
C GLU A 92 -7.95 -11.16 -10.28
N SER A 93 -9.22 -11.19 -9.88
CA SER A 93 -10.24 -12.03 -10.52
C SER A 93 -10.49 -11.67 -12.00
N GLN A 94 -10.19 -10.45 -12.40
CA GLN A 94 -10.38 -9.96 -13.77
C GLN A 94 -9.09 -9.92 -14.58
N LEU A 95 -7.98 -9.51 -13.99
CA LEU A 95 -6.70 -9.33 -14.69
C LEU A 95 -5.71 -10.48 -14.48
N GLY A 96 -5.96 -11.35 -13.50
CA GLY A 96 -5.01 -12.39 -13.07
C GLY A 96 -3.87 -11.85 -12.21
N ALA A 97 -3.14 -12.75 -11.55
CA ALA A 97 -2.15 -12.44 -10.53
C ALA A 97 -1.00 -11.53 -11.02
N VAL A 98 -0.45 -11.84 -12.20
CA VAL A 98 0.72 -11.11 -12.74
C VAL A 98 0.39 -9.66 -13.03
N LYS A 99 -0.71 -9.39 -13.75
CA LYS A 99 -1.11 -8.02 -14.08
C LYS A 99 -1.49 -7.24 -12.83
N THR A 100 -2.16 -7.87 -11.86
CA THR A 100 -2.48 -7.25 -10.56
C THR A 100 -1.22 -6.88 -9.79
N ALA A 101 -0.23 -7.76 -9.72
CA ALA A 101 1.07 -7.46 -9.12
C ALA A 101 1.77 -6.29 -9.81
N LEU A 102 1.78 -6.27 -11.15
CA LEU A 102 2.38 -5.17 -11.92
C LEU A 102 1.64 -3.84 -11.70
N CYS A 103 0.31 -3.86 -11.61
CA CYS A 103 -0.48 -2.67 -11.26
C CYS A 103 -0.12 -2.15 -9.88
N PHE A 104 -0.05 -3.03 -8.88
CA PHE A 104 0.32 -2.67 -7.52
C PHE A 104 1.74 -2.07 -7.45
N ILE A 105 2.73 -2.80 -7.98
CA ILE A 105 4.14 -2.42 -7.95
C ILE A 105 4.37 -1.12 -8.75
N GLY A 106 3.80 -1.02 -9.94
CA GLY A 106 3.90 0.18 -10.78
C GLY A 106 3.31 1.42 -10.10
N SER A 107 2.16 1.28 -9.44
CA SER A 107 1.53 2.36 -8.69
C SER A 107 2.36 2.78 -7.49
N ALA A 108 2.87 1.83 -6.71
CA ALA A 108 3.76 2.10 -5.59
C ALA A 108 5.07 2.79 -6.05
N PHE A 109 5.64 2.35 -7.18
CA PHE A 109 6.84 2.95 -7.76
C PHE A 109 6.61 4.41 -8.20
N ILE A 110 5.51 4.68 -8.91
CA ILE A 110 5.15 6.03 -9.38
C ILE A 110 4.90 6.95 -8.17
N SER A 111 4.17 6.48 -7.18
CA SER A 111 3.98 7.21 -5.93
C SER A 111 5.29 7.46 -5.21
N GLY A 112 6.15 6.44 -5.10
CA GLY A 112 7.47 6.56 -4.49
C GLY A 112 8.34 7.63 -5.18
N LEU A 113 8.34 7.70 -6.51
CA LEU A 113 9.01 8.77 -7.26
C LEU A 113 8.43 10.14 -6.93
N TRP A 114 7.10 10.28 -6.95
CA TRP A 114 6.44 11.54 -6.60
C TRP A 114 6.80 11.99 -5.19
N MET A 115 6.68 11.09 -4.21
CA MET A 115 6.94 11.41 -2.82
C MET A 115 8.42 11.74 -2.57
N ALA A 116 9.36 11.03 -3.21
CA ALA A 116 10.77 11.28 -3.03
C ALA A 116 11.26 12.58 -3.72
N PHE A 117 10.77 12.87 -4.93
CA PHE A 117 11.39 13.95 -5.74
C PHE A 117 10.53 15.20 -5.87
N VAL A 118 9.20 15.08 -5.78
CA VAL A 118 8.27 16.21 -5.91
C VAL A 118 7.82 16.70 -4.54
N TYR A 119 7.25 15.80 -3.72
CA TYR A 119 6.80 16.14 -2.37
C TYR A 119 7.96 16.30 -1.38
N LYS A 120 9.09 15.60 -1.65
CA LYS A 120 10.30 15.58 -0.81
C LYS A 120 10.04 15.04 0.58
N LEU A 121 9.30 13.94 0.66
CA LEU A 121 9.04 13.23 1.90
C LEU A 121 10.33 12.60 2.41
N HIS A 122 10.68 12.88 3.66
CA HIS A 122 11.91 12.37 4.24
C HIS A 122 11.87 10.87 4.51
N GLU A 123 10.73 10.38 5.01
CA GLU A 123 10.49 8.97 5.34
C GLU A 123 9.03 8.62 5.08
N GLY A 124 8.79 7.41 4.52
CA GLY A 124 7.44 6.91 4.24
C GLY A 124 7.39 5.39 4.16
N GLU A 125 6.23 4.82 4.47
CA GLU A 125 5.99 3.39 4.48
C GLU A 125 4.50 3.07 4.45
N GLY A 126 4.16 1.94 3.84
CA GLY A 126 2.80 1.44 3.76
C GLY A 126 2.42 0.93 2.38
N ALA A 127 1.61 -0.13 2.35
CA ALA A 127 1.08 -0.70 1.11
C ALA A 127 0.04 0.22 0.43
N SER A 128 -0.42 1.25 1.12
CA SER A 128 -1.54 2.09 0.68
C SER A 128 -1.34 2.67 -0.72
N THR A 129 -0.13 3.08 -1.10
CA THR A 129 0.16 3.62 -2.43
C THR A 129 -0.17 2.64 -3.56
N GLY A 130 0.21 1.36 -3.39
CA GLY A 130 -0.15 0.30 -4.32
C GLY A 130 -1.65 -0.06 -4.26
N ILE A 131 -2.26 -0.03 -3.06
CA ILE A 131 -3.69 -0.29 -2.87
C ILE A 131 -4.53 0.79 -3.56
N TYR A 132 -4.18 2.08 -3.42
CA TYR A 132 -4.87 3.15 -4.16
C TYR A 132 -4.69 3.02 -5.67
N GLY A 133 -3.56 2.48 -6.11
CA GLY A 133 -3.38 2.08 -7.50
C GLY A 133 -4.35 1.00 -7.94
N LEU A 134 -4.52 -0.06 -7.14
CA LEU A 134 -5.51 -1.10 -7.42
C LEU A 134 -6.95 -0.57 -7.37
N ILE A 135 -7.24 0.41 -6.50
CA ILE A 135 -8.55 1.10 -6.48
C ILE A 135 -8.80 1.79 -7.83
N ALA A 136 -7.82 2.50 -8.37
CA ALA A 136 -7.95 3.16 -9.67
C ALA A 136 -8.20 2.15 -10.79
N VAL A 137 -7.43 1.05 -10.81
CA VAL A 137 -7.63 -0.06 -11.77
C VAL A 137 -9.02 -0.67 -11.62
N PHE A 138 -9.49 -0.91 -10.39
CA PHE A 138 -10.84 -1.42 -10.12
C PHE A 138 -11.92 -0.48 -10.67
N VAL A 139 -11.79 0.82 -10.45
CA VAL A 139 -12.72 1.82 -11.00
C VAL A 139 -12.74 1.78 -12.52
N MET A 140 -11.58 1.70 -13.18
CA MET A 140 -11.49 1.59 -14.64
C MET A 140 -12.15 0.32 -15.17
N LEU A 141 -11.91 -0.83 -14.53
CA LEU A 141 -12.57 -2.11 -14.88
C LEU A 141 -14.08 -2.01 -14.72
N ALA A 142 -14.54 -1.41 -13.64
CA ALA A 142 -15.94 -1.22 -13.36
C ALA A 142 -16.63 -0.31 -14.37
N VAL A 143 -16.01 0.80 -14.77
CA VAL A 143 -16.50 1.69 -15.83
C VAL A 143 -16.56 0.94 -17.16
N LYS A 144 -15.51 0.21 -17.52
CA LYS A 144 -15.44 -0.56 -18.77
C LYS A 144 -16.51 -1.64 -18.87
N SER A 145 -16.79 -2.33 -17.77
CA SER A 145 -17.80 -3.40 -17.74
C SER A 145 -19.25 -2.92 -17.60
N GLY A 146 -19.47 -1.67 -17.27
CA GLY A 146 -20.80 -1.10 -17.04
C GLY A 146 -21.53 -1.65 -15.80
N THR A 147 -20.83 -2.44 -14.94
CA THR A 147 -21.45 -3.22 -13.85
C THR A 147 -21.40 -2.57 -12.47
N VAL A 148 -20.96 -1.31 -12.38
CA VAL A 148 -20.53 -0.65 -11.13
C VAL A 148 -21.62 -0.56 -10.06
N PHE A 149 -22.91 -0.51 -10.41
CA PHE A 149 -23.94 -0.05 -9.48
C PHE A 149 -25.01 -1.07 -9.05
N PHE A 150 -24.98 -2.31 -9.53
CA PHE A 150 -26.14 -3.22 -9.38
C PHE A 150 -25.87 -4.59 -8.74
N SER A 151 -24.65 -4.85 -8.24
CA SER A 151 -24.35 -6.09 -7.51
C SER A 151 -23.96 -5.79 -6.06
N PRO A 152 -24.42 -6.58 -5.06
CA PRO A 152 -24.10 -6.34 -3.64
C PRO A 152 -22.62 -6.33 -3.31
N VAL A 153 -21.84 -7.20 -3.95
CA VAL A 153 -20.39 -7.31 -3.68
C VAL A 153 -19.59 -6.10 -4.17
N PRO A 154 -19.75 -5.63 -5.42
CA PRO A 154 -19.15 -4.37 -5.85
C PRO A 154 -19.59 -3.17 -5.00
N THR A 155 -20.85 -3.10 -4.60
CA THR A 155 -21.34 -1.99 -3.76
C THR A 155 -20.68 -1.98 -2.39
N ALA A 156 -20.57 -3.12 -1.73
CA ALA A 156 -19.87 -3.23 -0.44
C ALA A 156 -18.38 -2.88 -0.57
N ALA A 157 -17.73 -3.35 -1.65
CA ALA A 157 -16.35 -2.99 -1.95
C ALA A 157 -16.19 -1.47 -2.13
N LEU A 158 -17.08 -0.82 -2.88
CA LEU A 158 -17.07 0.63 -3.08
C LEU A 158 -17.26 1.40 -1.77
N ILE A 159 -18.14 0.95 -0.87
CA ILE A 159 -18.33 1.57 0.45
C ILE A 159 -17.05 1.46 1.28
N VAL A 160 -16.46 0.27 1.36
CA VAL A 160 -15.19 0.06 2.08
C VAL A 160 -14.08 0.92 1.48
N LEU A 161 -14.00 1.01 0.16
CA LEU A 161 -13.05 1.86 -0.55
C LEU A 161 -13.26 3.35 -0.27
N ALA A 162 -14.50 3.81 -0.26
CA ALA A 162 -14.83 5.20 0.06
C ALA A 162 -14.42 5.53 1.49
N VAL A 163 -14.75 4.67 2.46
CA VAL A 163 -14.35 4.84 3.87
C VAL A 163 -12.82 4.82 4.02
N TYR A 164 -12.15 3.88 3.37
CA TYR A 164 -10.69 3.78 3.38
C TYR A 164 -10.05 5.03 2.76
N THR A 165 -10.57 5.48 1.62
CA THR A 165 -10.07 6.67 0.89
C THR A 165 -10.24 7.94 1.72
N VAL A 166 -11.44 8.20 2.22
CA VAL A 166 -11.72 9.38 3.05
C VAL A 166 -10.90 9.32 4.35
N GLY A 167 -10.90 8.17 5.05
CA GLY A 167 -10.12 7.97 6.25
C GLY A 167 -8.62 8.24 6.04
N GLY A 168 -8.05 7.69 4.97
CA GLY A 168 -6.65 7.89 4.62
C GLY A 168 -6.29 9.35 4.30
N MET A 169 -7.18 10.11 3.66
CA MET A 169 -6.95 11.54 3.39
C MET A 169 -7.02 12.40 4.65
N LEU A 170 -7.77 11.98 5.67
CA LEU A 170 -7.90 12.70 6.93
C LEU A 170 -6.69 12.50 7.87
N VAL A 171 -5.84 11.49 7.64
CA VAL A 171 -4.67 11.21 8.48
C VAL A 171 -3.63 12.33 8.41
N GLY A 172 -3.42 12.92 7.24
CA GLY A 172 -2.48 14.02 7.09
C GLY A 172 -2.17 14.36 5.63
N LYS A 173 -1.61 15.55 5.42
CA LYS A 173 -1.32 16.07 4.07
C LYS A 173 -0.35 15.19 3.28
N ALA A 174 0.68 14.66 3.92
CA ALA A 174 1.64 13.75 3.28
C ALA A 174 0.95 12.47 2.81
N THR A 175 0.18 11.84 3.70
CA THR A 175 -0.59 10.62 3.41
C THR A 175 -1.60 10.85 2.28
N ALA A 176 -2.28 12.00 2.24
CA ALA A 176 -3.17 12.34 1.14
C ALA A 176 -2.43 12.37 -0.22
N TRP A 177 -1.24 12.95 -0.28
CA TRP A 177 -0.42 12.96 -1.50
C TRP A 177 0.11 11.58 -1.88
N GLU A 178 0.48 10.74 -0.92
CA GLU A 178 0.83 9.33 -1.17
C GLU A 178 -0.33 8.59 -1.85
N HIS A 179 -1.54 8.78 -1.34
CA HIS A 179 -2.74 8.13 -1.89
C HIS A 179 -3.11 8.67 -3.28
N ILE A 180 -3.10 9.99 -3.46
CA ILE A 180 -3.39 10.62 -4.77
C ILE A 180 -2.38 10.17 -5.82
N SER A 181 -1.09 10.18 -5.50
CA SER A 181 -0.05 9.76 -6.45
C SER A 181 -0.11 8.26 -6.75
N GLY A 182 -0.45 7.42 -5.75
CA GLY A 182 -0.71 5.99 -5.94
C GLY A 182 -1.91 5.74 -6.86
N PHE A 183 -3.01 6.47 -6.66
CA PHE A 183 -4.19 6.40 -7.52
C PHE A 183 -3.87 6.82 -8.96
N ALA A 184 -3.14 7.92 -9.16
CA ALA A 184 -2.68 8.37 -10.47
C ALA A 184 -1.78 7.32 -11.15
N GLY A 185 -0.88 6.69 -10.39
CA GLY A 185 -0.08 5.56 -10.86
C GLY A 185 -0.96 4.39 -11.34
N GLY A 186 -2.02 4.08 -10.59
CA GLY A 186 -2.99 3.04 -10.96
C GLY A 186 -3.77 3.36 -12.24
N LEU A 187 -4.14 4.61 -12.47
CA LEU A 187 -4.75 5.01 -13.75
C LEU A 187 -3.80 4.73 -14.93
N LEU A 188 -2.51 5.07 -14.79
CA LEU A 188 -1.50 4.78 -15.83
C LEU A 188 -1.35 3.27 -16.06
N MET A 189 -1.26 2.48 -15.00
CA MET A 189 -1.16 1.02 -15.12
C MET A 189 -2.43 0.41 -15.71
N GLY A 190 -3.60 0.95 -15.36
CA GLY A 190 -4.89 0.55 -15.96
C GLY A 190 -4.91 0.76 -17.46
N PHE A 191 -4.44 1.90 -17.97
CA PHE A 191 -4.32 2.14 -19.42
C PHE A 191 -3.43 1.13 -20.13
N ILE A 192 -2.44 0.56 -19.44
CA ILE A 192 -1.53 -0.44 -20.02
C ILE A 192 -2.18 -1.84 -20.07
N PHE A 193 -2.97 -2.21 -19.05
CA PHE A 193 -3.41 -3.60 -18.88
C PHE A 193 -4.90 -3.87 -19.12
N ILE A 194 -5.75 -2.83 -19.21
CA ILE A 194 -7.20 -2.91 -19.46
C ILE A 194 -7.52 -2.54 -20.92
#